data_94e9892f625a1c6e60691fd252d8717c
#
_entry.id   94e9892f625a1c6e60691fd252d8717c
#
_cell.length_a   1.000
_cell.length_b   1.000
_cell.length_c   1.000
_cell.angle_alpha   90.00
_cell.angle_beta   90.00
_cell.angle_gamma   90.00
#
_symmetry.space_group_name_H-M   'P 1'
#
loop_
_entity.id
_entity.type
_entity.pdbx_description
1 polymer ?
#
loop_
_entity_poly.entity_id
_entity_poly.type
_entity_poly.pdbx_seq_one_letter_code
_entity_poly.pdbx_strand_id
1 'polypeptide(L)'
;MNRARLTWIRFPNYYTIVGPGATWSSGTLLPSIETTIEYSVKCMRKMQTETIKSMAVKQEALDDIYEHFDEFHKTTVFQEECRSWFKDGKLKQRVYLWPGPTIHFLKTIKDPRFEDYEIKYRYRNRFAFLGNGTVKAGVKQDALGLATYVRNSDHEWAVA
;
A
#
# COMPACT_ATOMS: atom_id res chain seq x y z
N MET A 1 2.57 6.83 21.67
CA MET A 1 2.01 7.38 20.40
C MET A 1 2.78 6.76 19.24
N ASN A 2 2.21 5.78 18.56
CA ASN A 2 2.92 4.98 17.54
C ASN A 2 2.96 5.73 16.21
N ARG A 3 4.15 6.13 15.77
CA ARG A 3 4.36 6.91 14.53
C ARG A 3 4.89 6.08 13.35
N ALA A 4 4.56 4.81 13.27
CA ALA A 4 5.10 3.98 12.20
C ALA A 4 4.01 3.50 11.26
N ARG A 5 3.90 4.08 10.06
CA ARG A 5 2.97 3.54 9.03
C ARG A 5 3.09 4.25 7.69
N LEU A 6 3.12 3.48 6.61
CA LEU A 6 2.74 3.99 5.29
C LEU A 6 1.28 4.49 5.31
N THR A 7 0.43 3.86 6.13
CA THR A 7 -0.95 4.29 6.40
C THR A 7 -1.22 4.26 7.90
N TRP A 8 -1.98 5.21 8.42
CA TRP A 8 -2.30 5.30 9.84
C TRP A 8 -3.62 4.57 10.12
N ILE A 9 -3.66 3.62 11.08
CA ILE A 9 -4.88 2.87 11.45
C ILE A 9 -6.05 3.81 11.76
N ARG A 10 -5.80 4.94 12.39
CA ARG A 10 -6.83 5.89 12.79
C ARG A 10 -7.11 6.98 11.74
N PHE A 11 -6.35 6.98 10.63
CA PHE A 11 -6.48 7.95 9.55
C PHE A 11 -6.63 7.21 8.23
N PRO A 12 -7.86 6.79 7.88
CA PRO A 12 -8.11 6.14 6.61
C PRO A 12 -7.65 7.02 5.43
N ASN A 13 -7.22 6.40 4.34
CA ASN A 13 -6.80 7.08 3.11
C ASN A 13 -5.58 8.00 3.28
N TYR A 14 -4.82 7.85 4.36
CA TYR A 14 -3.60 8.63 4.59
C TYR A 14 -2.36 7.78 4.28
N TYR A 15 -1.52 8.27 3.39
CA TYR A 15 -0.26 7.64 2.99
C TYR A 15 0.91 8.54 3.33
N THR A 16 1.99 7.97 3.85
CA THR A 16 3.21 8.69 4.16
C THR A 16 4.33 8.20 3.25
N ILE A 17 4.92 9.11 2.48
CA ILE A 17 6.10 8.80 1.68
C ILE A 17 7.32 8.91 2.57
N VAL A 18 8.19 7.87 2.54
CA VAL A 18 9.39 7.81 3.40
C VAL A 18 9.04 7.96 4.89
N GLY A 19 7.97 7.28 5.29
CA GLY A 19 7.55 7.21 6.70
C GLY A 19 8.35 6.16 7.48
N PRO A 20 7.99 5.97 8.77
CA PRO A 20 8.54 4.89 9.57
C PRO A 20 8.32 3.52 8.93
N GLY A 21 9.34 2.68 8.96
CA GLY A 21 9.36 1.40 8.24
C GLY A 21 9.91 1.50 6.81
N ALA A 22 10.26 2.70 6.34
CA ALA A 22 10.94 2.86 5.06
C ALA A 22 12.45 2.61 5.18
N THR A 23 13.12 2.50 4.04
CA THR A 23 14.58 2.43 3.96
C THR A 23 15.14 3.70 3.33
N TRP A 24 16.21 4.24 3.89
CA TRP A 24 16.74 5.56 3.52
C TRP A 24 18.27 5.59 3.35
N SER A 25 18.92 4.44 3.42
CA SER A 25 20.39 4.39 3.38
C SER A 25 20.93 4.06 1.99
N SER A 26 22.20 4.39 1.78
CA SER A 26 23.02 3.94 0.63
C SER A 26 22.50 4.37 -0.75
N GLY A 27 22.02 5.60 -0.90
CA GLY A 27 21.62 6.16 -2.20
C GLY A 27 20.28 5.64 -2.76
N THR A 28 19.50 4.93 -1.97
CA THR A 28 18.26 4.27 -2.40
C THR A 28 16.99 5.05 -2.06
N LEU A 29 17.14 6.30 -1.64
CA LEU A 29 15.99 7.14 -1.25
C LEU A 29 15.02 7.37 -2.40
N LEU A 30 15.51 7.74 -3.58
CA LEU A 30 14.65 8.04 -4.73
C LEU A 30 13.83 6.82 -5.17
N PRO A 31 14.41 5.63 -5.42
CA PRO A 31 13.63 4.43 -5.71
C PRO A 31 12.60 4.08 -4.62
N SER A 32 12.92 4.33 -3.34
CA SER A 32 11.98 4.09 -2.24
C SER A 32 10.80 5.06 -2.28
N ILE A 33 11.02 6.33 -2.63
CA ILE A 33 9.99 7.33 -2.83
C ILE A 33 9.09 6.92 -4.00
N GLU A 34 9.67 6.60 -5.15
CA GLU A 34 8.94 6.19 -6.36
C GLU A 34 8.04 4.99 -6.09
N THR A 35 8.60 3.92 -5.52
CA THR A 35 7.83 2.70 -5.21
C THR A 35 6.71 2.97 -4.20
N THR A 36 6.94 3.84 -3.21
CA THR A 36 5.90 4.23 -2.23
C THR A 36 4.78 5.04 -2.89
N ILE A 37 5.12 5.91 -3.86
CA ILE A 37 4.14 6.65 -4.64
C ILE A 37 3.32 5.68 -5.52
N GLU A 38 3.97 4.75 -6.22
CA GLU A 38 3.29 3.74 -7.03
C GLU A 38 2.33 2.89 -6.20
N TYR A 39 2.75 2.46 -5.00
CA TYR A 39 1.89 1.77 -4.05
C TYR A 39 0.63 2.59 -3.72
N SER A 40 0.82 3.87 -3.39
CA SER A 40 -0.28 4.77 -3.07
C SER A 40 -1.22 4.97 -4.26
N VAL A 41 -0.68 5.11 -5.47
CA VAL A 41 -1.47 5.23 -6.71
C VAL A 41 -2.27 3.96 -6.98
N LYS A 42 -1.70 2.77 -6.78
CA LYS A 42 -2.43 1.49 -6.90
C LYS A 42 -3.61 1.42 -5.93
N CYS A 43 -3.41 1.84 -4.68
CA CYS A 43 -4.48 1.92 -3.69
C CYS A 43 -5.58 2.92 -4.11
N MET A 44 -5.21 4.11 -4.56
CA MET A 44 -6.15 5.12 -5.04
C MET A 44 -6.94 4.63 -6.25
N ARG A 45 -6.27 3.97 -7.20
CA ARG A 45 -6.94 3.38 -8.38
C ARG A 45 -7.99 2.36 -7.96
N LYS A 46 -7.65 1.43 -7.04
CA LYS A 46 -8.62 0.47 -6.50
C LYS A 46 -9.80 1.19 -5.84
N MET A 47 -9.54 2.23 -5.05
CA MET A 47 -10.61 2.99 -4.40
C MET A 47 -11.56 3.64 -5.40
N GLN A 48 -11.03 4.19 -6.48
CA GLN A 48 -11.83 4.80 -7.54
C GLN A 48 -12.63 3.75 -8.33
N THR A 49 -11.97 2.68 -8.74
CA THR A 49 -12.57 1.62 -9.56
C THR A 49 -13.70 0.91 -8.82
N GLU A 50 -13.52 0.61 -7.53
CA GLU A 50 -14.47 -0.17 -6.74
C GLU A 50 -15.38 0.68 -5.85
N THR A 51 -15.40 2.00 -6.04
CA THR A 51 -16.21 2.93 -5.25
C THR A 51 -16.00 2.79 -3.73
N ILE A 52 -14.75 2.59 -3.32
CA ILE A 52 -14.37 2.47 -1.93
C ILE A 52 -14.40 3.85 -1.27
N LYS A 53 -15.01 3.95 -0.10
CA LYS A 53 -15.06 5.17 0.71
C LYS A 53 -13.78 5.37 1.50
N SER A 54 -13.30 4.30 2.12
CA SER A 54 -12.08 4.37 2.93
C SER A 54 -11.38 3.02 3.03
N MET A 55 -10.05 3.10 3.12
CA MET A 55 -9.16 1.99 3.40
C MET A 55 -8.28 2.35 4.60
N ALA A 56 -8.20 1.48 5.57
CA ALA A 56 -7.33 1.60 6.73
C ALA A 56 -6.64 0.26 6.98
N VAL A 57 -5.37 0.28 7.37
CA VAL A 57 -4.66 -0.96 7.70
C VAL A 57 -5.28 -1.59 8.94
N LYS A 58 -5.50 -2.88 8.93
CA LYS A 58 -5.98 -3.65 10.07
C LYS A 58 -4.97 -3.63 11.21
N GLN A 59 -5.46 -3.61 12.46
CA GLN A 59 -4.59 -3.60 13.62
C GLN A 59 -3.75 -4.88 13.69
N GLU A 60 -4.36 -6.04 13.44
CA GLU A 60 -3.68 -7.34 13.42
C GLU A 60 -2.49 -7.37 12.45
N ALA A 61 -2.69 -6.94 11.19
CA ALA A 61 -1.62 -6.90 10.19
C ALA A 61 -0.46 -5.97 10.61
N LEU A 62 -0.77 -4.92 11.36
CA LEU A 62 0.25 -4.04 11.89
C LEU A 62 1.02 -4.64 13.05
N ASP A 63 0.34 -5.35 13.93
CA ASP A 63 0.96 -6.01 15.07
C ASP A 63 1.90 -7.11 14.57
N ASP A 64 1.50 -7.89 13.58
CA ASP A 64 2.30 -8.94 12.94
C ASP A 64 3.57 -8.36 12.28
N ILE A 65 3.44 -7.28 11.50
CA ILE A 65 4.61 -6.67 10.85
C ILE A 65 5.58 -6.06 11.89
N TYR A 66 5.05 -5.54 12.98
CA TYR A 66 5.91 -5.03 14.05
C TYR A 66 6.61 -6.11 14.85
N GLU A 67 5.98 -7.25 15.06
CA GLU A 67 6.64 -8.41 15.64
C GLU A 67 7.82 -8.83 14.75
N HIS A 68 7.61 -8.89 13.43
CA HIS A 68 8.69 -9.18 12.49
C HIS A 68 9.84 -8.15 12.56
N PHE A 69 9.52 -6.85 12.67
CA PHE A 69 10.54 -5.81 12.83
C PHE A 69 11.34 -6.02 14.12
N ASP A 70 10.66 -6.26 15.23
CA ASP A 70 11.29 -6.45 16.51
C ASP A 70 12.22 -7.66 16.51
N GLU A 71 11.77 -8.79 15.93
CA GLU A 71 12.59 -10.01 15.81
C GLU A 71 13.83 -9.78 14.95
N PHE A 72 13.70 -9.17 13.78
CA PHE A 72 14.82 -8.87 12.90
C PHE A 72 15.87 -7.98 13.60
N HIS A 73 15.41 -6.92 14.25
CA HIS A 73 16.33 -5.95 14.85
C HIS A 73 17.06 -6.46 16.09
N LYS A 74 16.64 -7.58 16.70
CA LYS A 74 17.41 -8.24 17.77
C LYS A 74 18.83 -8.62 17.36
N THR A 75 19.04 -8.85 16.09
CA THR A 75 20.35 -9.24 15.54
C THR A 75 21.17 -8.07 15.01
N THR A 76 20.68 -6.85 15.15
CA THR A 76 21.33 -5.65 14.60
C THR A 76 21.91 -4.76 15.69
N VAL A 77 22.85 -3.90 15.33
CA VAL A 77 23.44 -2.88 16.20
C VAL A 77 22.40 -1.91 16.80
N PHE A 78 21.20 -1.88 16.24
CA PHE A 78 20.11 -1.04 16.75
C PHE A 78 19.54 -1.51 18.10
N GLN A 79 19.86 -2.73 18.54
CA GLN A 79 19.48 -3.22 19.87
C GLN A 79 20.30 -2.60 21.01
N GLU A 80 21.48 -2.04 20.70
CA GLU A 80 22.31 -1.40 21.69
C GLU A 80 21.59 -0.27 22.44
N GLU A 81 21.90 -0.08 23.72
CA GLU A 81 21.31 0.94 24.57
C GLU A 81 21.85 2.34 24.23
N CYS A 82 21.60 2.80 23.02
CA CYS A 82 21.92 4.15 22.59
C CYS A 82 20.67 4.92 22.14
N ARG A 83 20.71 6.23 22.30
CA ARG A 83 19.69 7.11 21.72
C ARG A 83 19.94 7.19 20.21
N SER A 84 18.93 6.89 19.43
CA SER A 84 19.01 6.93 17.98
C SER A 84 17.77 7.62 17.40
N TRP A 85 17.96 8.36 16.32
CA TRP A 85 16.87 8.89 15.51
C TRP A 85 15.87 7.79 15.11
N PHE A 86 16.38 6.61 14.78
CA PHE A 86 15.56 5.45 14.40
C PHE A 86 14.76 4.84 15.57
N LYS A 87 15.03 5.26 16.79
CA LYS A 87 14.32 4.89 18.03
C LYS A 87 13.52 6.05 18.63
N ASP A 88 13.16 7.06 17.84
CA ASP A 88 12.46 8.26 18.31
C ASP A 88 13.25 8.99 19.44
N GLY A 89 14.59 8.92 19.41
CA GLY A 89 15.48 9.53 20.41
C GLY A 89 15.48 8.89 21.79
N LYS A 90 14.87 7.73 21.98
CA LYS A 90 14.76 7.02 23.25
C LYS A 90 15.67 5.81 23.32
N LEU A 91 16.05 5.40 24.54
CA LEU A 91 16.98 4.29 24.75
C LEU A 91 16.36 2.92 24.43
N LYS A 92 15.12 2.70 24.83
CA LYS A 92 14.41 1.39 24.71
C LYS A 92 13.14 1.55 23.88
N GLN A 93 13.31 1.92 22.63
CA GLN A 93 12.18 2.04 21.70
C GLN A 93 12.38 1.11 20.51
N ARG A 94 11.25 0.75 19.89
CA ARG A 94 11.26 0.01 18.63
C ARG A 94 12.03 0.75 17.56
N VAL A 95 12.80 0.00 16.79
CA VAL A 95 13.49 0.52 15.61
C VAL A 95 12.50 0.63 14.45
N TYR A 96 12.42 1.81 13.86
CA TYR A 96 11.48 2.09 12.77
C TYR A 96 12.16 2.10 11.40
N LEU A 97 13.14 1.22 11.21
CA LEU A 97 13.73 0.95 9.90
C LEU A 97 13.16 -0.35 9.34
N TRP A 98 13.12 -0.43 8.02
CA TRP A 98 12.76 -1.66 7.33
C TRP A 98 13.69 -2.81 7.76
N PRO A 99 13.13 -3.99 8.07
CA PRO A 99 13.92 -5.15 8.48
C PRO A 99 14.52 -5.87 7.26
N GLY A 100 15.58 -5.30 6.69
CA GLY A 100 16.25 -5.87 5.54
C GLY A 100 16.85 -4.83 4.59
N PRO A 101 17.49 -5.29 3.50
CA PRO A 101 18.04 -4.42 2.49
C PRO A 101 16.95 -3.70 1.67
N THR A 102 17.33 -2.60 1.03
CA THR A 102 16.41 -1.79 0.23
C THR A 102 15.70 -2.59 -0.87
N ILE A 103 16.41 -3.48 -1.55
CA ILE A 103 15.78 -4.31 -2.59
C ILE A 103 14.65 -5.17 -2.02
N HIS A 104 14.81 -5.67 -0.79
CA HIS A 104 13.74 -6.40 -0.10
C HIS A 104 12.52 -5.49 0.13
N PHE A 105 12.74 -4.26 0.63
CA PHE A 105 11.69 -3.26 0.77
C PHE A 105 10.95 -3.01 -0.55
N LEU A 106 11.68 -2.66 -1.61
CA LEU A 106 11.11 -2.34 -2.92
C LEU A 106 10.25 -3.49 -3.48
N LYS A 107 10.73 -4.73 -3.34
CA LYS A 107 9.98 -5.92 -3.78
C LYS A 107 8.73 -6.17 -2.94
N THR A 108 8.83 -5.97 -1.63
CA THR A 108 7.71 -6.24 -0.70
C THR A 108 6.56 -5.26 -0.88
N ILE A 109 6.87 -3.97 -1.08
CA ILE A 109 5.84 -2.94 -1.24
C ILE A 109 5.42 -2.71 -2.68
N LYS A 110 5.97 -3.47 -3.63
CA LYS A 110 5.63 -3.31 -5.05
C LYS A 110 4.13 -3.42 -5.31
N ASP A 111 3.48 -4.36 -4.65
CA ASP A 111 2.05 -4.60 -4.81
C ASP A 111 1.33 -4.55 -3.46
N PRO A 112 0.25 -3.75 -3.35
CA PRO A 112 -0.53 -3.67 -2.12
C PRO A 112 -1.19 -5.00 -1.75
N ARG A 113 -1.06 -5.39 -0.49
CA ARG A 113 -1.78 -6.52 0.10
C ARG A 113 -3.12 -6.01 0.62
N PHE A 114 -4.15 -6.07 -0.23
CA PHE A 114 -5.46 -5.52 0.10
C PHE A 114 -6.18 -6.28 1.21
N GLU A 115 -5.81 -7.53 1.45
CA GLU A 115 -6.27 -8.35 2.57
C GLU A 115 -5.90 -7.77 3.95
N ASP A 116 -4.85 -6.95 4.01
CA ASP A 116 -4.38 -6.30 5.24
C ASP A 116 -5.14 -5.00 5.56
N TYR A 117 -6.13 -4.65 4.73
CA TYR A 117 -6.93 -3.44 4.89
C TYR A 117 -8.35 -3.72 5.34
N GLU A 118 -8.85 -2.89 6.25
CA GLU A 118 -10.27 -2.71 6.49
C GLU A 118 -10.82 -1.78 5.41
N ILE A 119 -11.68 -2.32 4.53
CA ILE A 119 -12.24 -1.60 3.39
C ILE A 119 -13.71 -1.28 3.66
N LYS A 120 -14.06 0.01 3.58
CA LYS A 120 -15.44 0.50 3.67
C LYS A 120 -15.89 1.01 2.30
N TYR A 121 -16.96 0.47 1.79
CA TYR A 121 -17.51 0.87 0.50
C TYR A 121 -18.44 2.08 0.65
N ARG A 122 -18.57 2.85 -0.43
CA ARG A 122 -19.46 4.03 -0.46
C ARG A 122 -20.93 3.62 -0.45
N TYR A 123 -21.25 2.51 -1.11
CA TYR A 123 -22.59 1.96 -1.21
C TYR A 123 -22.76 0.72 -0.33
N ARG A 124 -24.00 0.44 0.09
CA ARG A 124 -24.33 -0.76 0.87
C ARG A 124 -23.92 -2.04 0.13
N ASN A 125 -24.16 -2.08 -1.17
CA ASN A 125 -23.70 -3.18 -2.03
C ASN A 125 -22.28 -2.89 -2.50
N ARG A 126 -21.32 -3.71 -2.09
CA ARG A 126 -19.90 -3.58 -2.47
C ARG A 126 -19.65 -3.75 -3.97
N PHE A 127 -20.57 -4.37 -4.69
CA PHE A 127 -20.53 -4.59 -6.13
C PHE A 127 -21.23 -3.50 -6.94
N ALA A 128 -21.66 -2.41 -6.30
CA ALA A 128 -22.30 -1.29 -7.00
C ALA A 128 -21.41 -0.66 -8.10
N PHE A 129 -20.08 -0.85 -8.03
CA PHE A 129 -19.15 -0.41 -9.05
C PHE A 129 -19.30 -1.14 -10.39
N LEU A 130 -19.98 -2.28 -10.43
CA LEU A 130 -20.30 -2.98 -11.70
C LEU A 130 -21.35 -2.23 -12.54
N GLY A 131 -21.95 -1.18 -11.99
CA GLY A 131 -22.92 -0.36 -12.70
C GLY A 131 -24.16 -1.16 -13.14
N ASN A 132 -24.59 -0.92 -14.35
CA ASN A 132 -25.74 -1.60 -14.96
C ASN A 132 -25.36 -2.86 -15.77
N GLY A 133 -24.10 -3.30 -15.69
CA GLY A 133 -23.60 -4.47 -16.41
C GLY A 133 -23.20 -4.20 -17.88
N THR A 134 -23.21 -2.93 -18.31
CA THR A 134 -22.71 -2.57 -19.65
C THR A 134 -21.25 -2.13 -19.60
N VAL A 135 -20.55 -2.24 -20.71
CA VAL A 135 -19.20 -1.75 -20.90
C VAL A 135 -19.21 -0.57 -21.88
N LYS A 136 -18.23 0.33 -21.76
CA LYS A 136 -18.14 1.51 -22.64
C LYS A 136 -18.14 1.16 -24.13
N ALA A 137 -17.44 0.07 -24.50
CA ALA A 137 -17.44 -0.43 -25.87
C ALA A 137 -18.84 -0.83 -26.34
N GLY A 138 -19.65 -1.45 -25.48
CA GLY A 138 -21.04 -1.78 -25.78
C GLY A 138 -21.92 -0.55 -25.98
N VAL A 139 -21.77 0.45 -25.12
CA VAL A 139 -22.52 1.71 -25.24
C VAL A 139 -22.15 2.45 -26.54
N LYS A 140 -20.89 2.44 -26.92
CA LYS A 140 -20.39 3.08 -28.16
C LYS A 140 -20.58 2.22 -29.40
N GLN A 141 -21.09 0.99 -29.27
CA GLN A 141 -21.19 0.00 -30.35
C GLN A 141 -19.85 -0.25 -31.07
N ASP A 142 -18.76 -0.21 -30.32
CA ASP A 142 -17.41 -0.48 -30.80
C ASP A 142 -17.21 -1.98 -31.01
N ALA A 143 -17.29 -2.42 -32.27
CA ALA A 143 -17.17 -3.83 -32.61
C ALA A 143 -15.79 -4.41 -32.27
N LEU A 144 -14.72 -3.63 -32.39
CA LEU A 144 -13.37 -4.06 -31.99
C LEU A 144 -13.24 -4.18 -30.49
N GLY A 145 -13.74 -3.22 -29.73
CA GLY A 145 -13.74 -3.26 -28.27
C GLY A 145 -14.58 -4.40 -27.70
N LEU A 146 -15.58 -4.91 -28.44
CA LEU A 146 -16.38 -6.07 -28.07
C LEU A 146 -15.77 -7.41 -28.49
N ALA A 147 -14.74 -7.39 -29.36
CA ALA A 147 -14.08 -8.60 -29.85
C ALA A 147 -13.06 -9.12 -28.83
N THR A 148 -13.52 -9.82 -27.80
CA THR A 148 -12.71 -10.29 -26.66
C THR A 148 -11.58 -11.25 -27.04
N TYR A 149 -11.62 -11.84 -28.23
CA TYR A 149 -10.60 -12.73 -28.76
C TYR A 149 -9.42 -12.00 -29.42
N VAL A 150 -9.53 -10.69 -29.65
CA VAL A 150 -8.43 -9.86 -30.17
C VAL A 150 -7.55 -9.40 -29.03
N ARG A 151 -6.45 -10.12 -28.78
CA ARG A 151 -5.56 -9.89 -27.63
C ARG A 151 -4.79 -8.56 -27.64
N ASN A 152 -4.64 -7.91 -28.78
CA ASN A 152 -3.87 -6.68 -28.95
C ASN A 152 -4.75 -5.43 -28.92
N SER A 153 -5.97 -5.54 -28.44
CA SER A 153 -6.83 -4.37 -28.28
C SER A 153 -6.50 -3.68 -26.96
N ASP A 154 -5.92 -2.49 -27.02
CA ASP A 154 -5.77 -1.57 -25.89
C ASP A 154 -7.11 -0.92 -25.48
N HIS A 155 -8.21 -1.62 -25.72
CA HIS A 155 -9.54 -1.12 -25.44
C HIS A 155 -9.84 -1.09 -23.96
N GLU A 156 -10.39 0.02 -23.51
CA GLU A 156 -10.85 0.18 -22.14
C GLU A 156 -12.04 -0.74 -21.85
N TRP A 157 -11.79 -1.83 -21.14
CA TRP A 157 -12.84 -2.69 -20.60
C TRP A 157 -13.40 -2.16 -19.28
N ALA A 158 -13.37 -0.85 -19.11
CA ALA A 158 -13.95 -0.21 -17.95
C ALA A 158 -15.48 -0.34 -17.98
N VAL A 159 -16.05 -0.66 -16.84
CA VAL A 159 -17.51 -0.66 -16.65
C VAL A 159 -18.04 0.76 -16.86
N ALA A 160 -19.17 0.88 -17.52
CA ALA A 160 -19.81 2.16 -17.83
C ALA A 160 -20.48 2.80 -16.62
#